data_a34fed3d7785f8429887eb2f0ff7f6a1
#
_entry.id   a34fed3d7785f8429887eb2f0ff7f6a1
#
_cell.length_a   1.000
_cell.length_b   1.000
_cell.length_c   1.000
_cell.angle_alpha   90.00
_cell.angle_beta   90.00
_cell.angle_gamma   90.00
#
_symmetry.space_group_name_H-M   'P 1'
#
loop_
_entity.id
_entity.type
_entity.pdbx_description
1 polymer ?
#
loop_
_entity_poly.entity_id
_entity_poly.type
_entity_poly.pdbx_seq_one_letter_code
_entity_poly.pdbx_strand_id
1 'polypeptide(L)'
;MNIELHDYDLYPKVFPVGREVELSIKPLGKQGAFSGAYQLKVHRMNHGTPWSEEKNWVPKNWNTTEYEVAPGEDGCLRFSYVAEEESEHYVYVYKEGKKLFRMSFYALNKDLAERIPYRGDLHVHTCYSDGHADPATTCAYYRKLGYDFMVITDHERYYPSLEAIKAFEGVHTGLNILPGEEVHIPQTMLHIVNAGGLFSVNGLFTPQTYYYECPFAGANQLETQGSLEGRRYDETVEPPVLETPESYNAQLDVIEQQLLADGYPADAEPRSFAVAMWAFDKIREAGGLAIFPHPCWITSVWHENETFTLEMMKRHPFDAFEVLGGENYYQHNGIQTALYYEEYRSGRVHPIVGSTDSHCPYDNNRNYDICSTIVFAHENERGELLTSIKDGYSVAVDSISKEYRLVGPYRLQKYAAFLMEYFYPLHDRQAQLDGEMMRRYYVGEASAEEVEMVAKKNDEMFAKYFVR
;
A
#
# COMPACT_ATOMS: atom_id res chain seq x y z
N MET A 1 6.25 -25.93 2.78
CA MET A 1 7.28 -25.10 2.12
C MET A 1 6.85 -24.93 0.67
N ASN A 2 6.75 -23.71 0.20
CA ASN A 2 6.35 -23.44 -1.18
C ASN A 2 7.53 -23.75 -2.12
N ILE A 3 7.43 -24.80 -2.93
CA ILE A 3 8.49 -25.28 -3.81
C ILE A 3 8.88 -24.25 -4.87
N GLU A 4 7.93 -23.40 -5.25
CA GLU A 4 8.12 -22.28 -6.18
C GLU A 4 9.13 -21.26 -5.71
N LEU A 5 9.31 -21.11 -4.40
CA LEU A 5 10.23 -20.13 -3.84
C LEU A 5 11.67 -20.63 -3.68
N HIS A 6 11.90 -21.94 -3.85
CA HIS A 6 13.17 -22.56 -3.49
C HIS A 6 13.76 -23.42 -4.61
N ASP A 7 12.94 -24.21 -5.29
CA ASP A 7 13.43 -25.22 -6.23
C ASP A 7 13.15 -24.86 -7.69
N TYR A 8 12.08 -24.12 -7.92
CA TYR A 8 11.62 -23.76 -9.27
C TYR A 8 11.11 -22.32 -9.30
N ASP A 9 11.23 -21.69 -10.46
CA ASP A 9 10.69 -20.36 -10.75
C ASP A 9 9.79 -20.43 -11.99
N LEU A 10 8.53 -19.98 -11.82
CA LEU A 10 7.57 -19.86 -12.92
C LEU A 10 7.44 -18.40 -13.32
N TYR A 11 7.63 -18.12 -14.61
CA TYR A 11 7.44 -16.77 -15.14
C TYR A 11 6.90 -16.79 -16.58
N PRO A 12 6.13 -15.72 -17.00
CA PRO A 12 5.57 -14.70 -16.12
C PRO A 12 4.56 -15.30 -15.12
N LYS A 13 4.34 -14.58 -14.01
CA LYS A 13 3.35 -15.00 -13.00
C LYS A 13 1.97 -14.42 -13.25
N VAL A 14 1.92 -13.24 -13.91
CA VAL A 14 0.70 -12.48 -14.15
C VAL A 14 0.67 -12.00 -15.60
N PHE A 15 -0.47 -12.17 -16.27
CA PHE A 15 -0.63 -11.74 -17.67
C PHE A 15 -2.12 -11.52 -18.04
N PRO A 16 -2.40 -10.80 -19.15
CA PRO A 16 -3.77 -10.51 -19.57
C PRO A 16 -4.53 -11.75 -20.06
N VAL A 17 -5.82 -11.80 -19.73
CA VAL A 17 -6.80 -12.70 -20.36
C VAL A 17 -6.84 -12.49 -21.86
N GLY A 18 -7.00 -13.56 -22.63
CA GLY A 18 -7.12 -13.55 -24.10
C GLY A 18 -5.82 -13.38 -24.86
N ARG A 19 -4.70 -13.15 -24.19
CA ARG A 19 -3.37 -13.06 -24.79
C ARG A 19 -2.66 -14.41 -24.71
N GLU A 20 -2.04 -14.82 -25.82
CA GLU A 20 -1.13 -15.97 -25.77
C GLU A 20 0.19 -15.57 -25.13
N VAL A 21 0.60 -16.32 -24.09
CA VAL A 21 1.82 -16.08 -23.32
C VAL A 21 2.62 -17.37 -23.19
N GLU A 22 3.92 -17.31 -23.47
CA GLU A 22 4.84 -18.42 -23.19
C GLU A 22 5.22 -18.39 -21.70
N LEU A 23 4.88 -19.44 -21.00
CA LEU A 23 5.24 -19.69 -19.60
C LEU A 23 6.49 -20.55 -19.53
N SER A 24 7.42 -20.16 -18.65
CA SER A 24 8.68 -20.86 -18.43
C SER A 24 8.76 -21.36 -16.98
N ILE A 25 9.11 -22.63 -16.80
CA ILE A 25 9.45 -23.22 -15.50
C ILE A 25 10.95 -23.46 -15.49
N LYS A 26 11.66 -22.68 -14.64
CA LYS A 26 13.12 -22.72 -14.52
C LYS A 26 13.54 -23.41 -13.22
N PRO A 27 14.44 -24.43 -13.26
CA PRO A 27 15.03 -24.98 -12.05
C PRO A 27 16.02 -23.97 -11.43
N LEU A 28 15.95 -23.78 -10.11
CA LEU A 28 16.81 -22.85 -9.36
C LEU A 28 18.10 -23.51 -8.85
N GLY A 29 18.24 -24.80 -8.99
CA GLY A 29 19.43 -25.53 -8.55
C GLY A 29 19.59 -26.87 -9.25
N LYS A 30 20.74 -27.52 -9.01
CA LYS A 30 21.07 -28.80 -9.66
C LYS A 30 20.07 -29.94 -9.35
N GLN A 31 19.47 -29.94 -8.18
CA GLN A 31 18.49 -30.95 -7.77
C GLN A 31 17.16 -30.83 -8.54
N GLY A 32 16.84 -29.63 -9.01
CA GLY A 32 15.63 -29.34 -9.79
C GLY A 32 15.80 -29.55 -11.30
N ALA A 33 16.98 -29.92 -11.79
CA ALA A 33 17.27 -30.04 -13.22
C ALA A 33 16.32 -30.99 -13.94
N PHE A 34 15.73 -30.55 -15.04
CA PHE A 34 14.83 -31.33 -15.87
C PHE A 34 15.60 -32.23 -16.84
N SER A 35 15.05 -33.42 -17.10
CA SER A 35 15.61 -34.37 -18.10
C SER A 35 14.50 -35.22 -18.69
N GLY A 36 14.50 -35.42 -20.03
CA GLY A 36 13.47 -36.16 -20.72
C GLY A 36 12.12 -35.45 -20.78
N ALA A 37 11.05 -36.21 -21.07
CA ALA A 37 9.72 -35.67 -21.26
C ALA A 37 8.94 -35.47 -19.95
N TYR A 38 8.14 -34.44 -19.89
CA TYR A 38 7.21 -34.09 -18.80
C TYR A 38 5.82 -33.84 -19.34
N GLN A 39 4.80 -34.18 -18.55
CA GLN A 39 3.42 -33.78 -18.81
C GLN A 39 3.07 -32.62 -17.86
N LEU A 40 2.54 -31.54 -18.42
CA LEU A 40 1.98 -30.44 -17.66
C LEU A 40 0.46 -30.46 -17.73
N LYS A 41 -0.20 -30.19 -16.61
CA LYS A 41 -1.67 -30.06 -16.53
C LYS A 41 -2.01 -28.73 -15.89
N VAL A 42 -2.68 -27.88 -16.66
CA VAL A 42 -3.13 -26.56 -16.22
C VAL A 42 -4.60 -26.62 -15.83
N HIS A 43 -4.91 -26.15 -14.62
CA HIS A 43 -6.26 -26.12 -14.07
C HIS A 43 -6.65 -24.69 -13.68
N ARG A 44 -7.87 -24.27 -14.02
CA ARG A 44 -8.47 -23.01 -13.55
C ARG A 44 -9.08 -23.22 -12.17
N MET A 45 -8.71 -22.35 -11.20
CA MET A 45 -9.08 -22.53 -9.80
C MET A 45 -10.52 -22.12 -9.48
N ASN A 46 -11.09 -21.21 -10.24
CA ASN A 46 -12.45 -20.70 -10.03
C ASN A 46 -13.57 -21.65 -10.48
N HIS A 47 -13.26 -22.76 -11.17
CA HIS A 47 -14.27 -23.70 -11.63
C HIS A 47 -14.71 -24.72 -10.58
N GLY A 48 -13.96 -24.86 -9.49
CA GLY A 48 -14.24 -25.82 -8.42
C GLY A 48 -14.11 -27.27 -8.87
N THR A 49 -14.45 -28.21 -7.99
CA THR A 49 -14.48 -29.66 -8.29
C THR A 49 -15.92 -30.07 -8.60
N PRO A 50 -16.22 -30.59 -9.80
CA PRO A 50 -17.57 -31.02 -10.12
C PRO A 50 -17.97 -32.23 -9.28
N TRP A 51 -19.24 -32.26 -8.87
CA TRP A 51 -19.79 -33.42 -8.20
C TRP A 51 -19.92 -34.60 -9.18
N SER A 52 -19.56 -35.79 -8.74
CA SER A 52 -19.68 -37.02 -9.49
C SER A 52 -20.26 -38.13 -8.60
N GLU A 53 -21.28 -38.87 -9.11
CA GLU A 53 -21.84 -40.03 -8.43
C GLU A 53 -20.84 -41.20 -8.40
N GLU A 54 -19.94 -41.25 -9.37
CA GLU A 54 -18.82 -42.20 -9.36
C GLU A 54 -17.75 -41.66 -8.42
N LYS A 55 -17.16 -42.52 -7.58
CA LYS A 55 -16.14 -42.16 -6.56
C LYS A 55 -14.87 -41.47 -7.08
N ASN A 56 -14.85 -41.02 -8.33
CA ASN A 56 -13.77 -40.28 -8.95
C ASN A 56 -14.06 -38.78 -8.88
N TRP A 57 -13.48 -38.11 -7.93
CA TRP A 57 -13.68 -36.70 -7.58
C TRP A 57 -13.41 -35.69 -8.70
N VAL A 58 -12.66 -36.08 -9.72
CA VAL A 58 -12.35 -35.24 -10.87
C VAL A 58 -12.65 -36.02 -12.14
N PRO A 59 -13.61 -35.61 -12.97
CA PRO A 59 -13.79 -36.16 -14.30
C PRO A 59 -12.47 -36.08 -15.09
N LYS A 60 -12.16 -37.12 -15.85
CA LYS A 60 -11.05 -37.06 -16.78
C LYS A 60 -11.24 -35.85 -17.70
N ASN A 61 -10.20 -35.02 -17.80
CA ASN A 61 -10.13 -33.85 -18.69
C ASN A 61 -11.08 -32.67 -18.34
N TRP A 62 -11.62 -32.64 -17.13
CA TRP A 62 -12.43 -31.50 -16.72
C TRP A 62 -11.56 -30.26 -16.47
N ASN A 63 -11.85 -29.19 -17.21
CA ASN A 63 -11.17 -27.89 -17.06
C ASN A 63 -9.63 -27.99 -17.02
N THR A 64 -9.05 -28.92 -17.80
CA THR A 64 -7.62 -29.22 -17.82
C THR A 64 -7.07 -29.01 -19.22
N THR A 65 -6.03 -28.19 -19.36
CA THR A 65 -5.23 -28.15 -20.58
C THR A 65 -3.94 -28.94 -20.34
N GLU A 66 -3.61 -29.86 -21.25
CA GLU A 66 -2.45 -30.79 -21.09
C GLU A 66 -1.38 -30.45 -22.14
N TYR A 67 -0.12 -30.56 -21.72
CA TYR A 67 1.04 -30.35 -22.57
C TYR A 67 2.06 -31.47 -22.35
N GLU A 68 2.71 -31.90 -23.42
CA GLU A 68 3.94 -32.68 -23.35
C GLU A 68 5.11 -31.78 -23.70
N VAL A 69 6.08 -31.68 -22.80
CA VAL A 69 7.22 -30.76 -22.90
C VAL A 69 8.52 -31.46 -22.53
N ALA A 70 9.62 -30.99 -23.10
CA ALA A 70 10.97 -31.34 -22.69
C ALA A 70 11.79 -30.09 -22.41
N PRO A 71 12.83 -30.16 -21.57
CA PRO A 71 13.67 -29.01 -21.29
C PRO A 71 14.37 -28.50 -22.56
N GLY A 72 14.36 -27.18 -22.74
CA GLY A 72 15.16 -26.50 -23.75
C GLY A 72 16.66 -26.52 -23.44
N GLU A 73 17.48 -25.94 -24.31
CA GLU A 73 18.94 -25.86 -24.12
C GLU A 73 19.33 -25.15 -22.80
N ASP A 74 18.53 -24.21 -22.33
CA ASP A 74 18.69 -23.52 -21.06
C ASP A 74 18.15 -24.28 -19.83
N GLY A 75 17.64 -25.50 -20.03
CA GLY A 75 17.10 -26.37 -19.01
C GLY A 75 15.69 -26.00 -18.51
N CYS A 76 14.99 -25.04 -19.14
CA CYS A 76 13.64 -24.66 -18.78
C CYS A 76 12.58 -25.52 -19.49
N LEU A 77 11.46 -25.81 -18.81
CA LEU A 77 10.25 -26.29 -19.48
C LEU A 77 9.41 -25.09 -19.94
N ARG A 78 8.88 -25.15 -21.18
CA ARG A 78 8.06 -24.06 -21.76
C ARG A 78 6.77 -24.58 -22.35
N PHE A 79 5.73 -23.75 -22.25
CA PHE A 79 4.45 -24.00 -22.90
C PHE A 79 3.72 -22.67 -23.14
N SER A 80 2.97 -22.58 -24.24
CA SER A 80 2.11 -21.43 -24.53
C SER A 80 0.73 -21.66 -23.95
N TYR A 81 0.17 -20.61 -23.33
CA TYR A 81 -1.16 -20.64 -22.72
C TYR A 81 -1.96 -19.38 -23.03
N VAL A 82 -3.26 -19.56 -23.28
CA VAL A 82 -4.24 -18.46 -23.37
C VAL A 82 -5.26 -18.66 -22.27
N ALA A 83 -5.33 -17.72 -21.33
CA ALA A 83 -6.37 -17.72 -20.32
C ALA A 83 -7.67 -17.17 -20.90
N GLU A 84 -8.80 -17.84 -20.67
CA GLU A 84 -10.11 -17.42 -21.17
C GLU A 84 -10.85 -16.48 -20.21
N GLU A 85 -10.46 -16.48 -18.94
CA GLU A 85 -11.08 -15.70 -17.87
C GLU A 85 -10.11 -15.34 -16.75
N GLU A 86 -10.47 -14.32 -15.98
CA GLU A 86 -9.70 -13.86 -14.83
C GLU A 86 -9.74 -14.87 -13.70
N SER A 87 -8.62 -15.51 -13.42
CA SER A 87 -8.48 -16.40 -12.27
C SER A 87 -7.03 -16.79 -11.99
N GLU A 88 -6.81 -17.39 -10.83
CA GLU A 88 -5.63 -18.17 -10.54
C GLU A 88 -5.67 -19.51 -11.27
N HIS A 89 -4.51 -19.97 -11.73
CA HIS A 89 -4.32 -21.24 -12.43
C HIS A 89 -3.20 -22.03 -11.75
N TYR A 90 -3.42 -23.33 -11.58
CA TYR A 90 -2.37 -24.25 -11.17
C TYR A 90 -1.82 -25.01 -12.36
N VAL A 91 -0.50 -25.09 -12.49
CA VAL A 91 0.20 -26.00 -13.38
C VAL A 91 0.83 -27.12 -12.56
N TYR A 92 0.36 -28.33 -12.79
CA TYR A 92 0.93 -29.53 -12.20
C TYR A 92 1.95 -30.14 -13.15
N VAL A 93 3.11 -30.49 -12.61
CA VAL A 93 4.21 -31.12 -13.37
C VAL A 93 4.27 -32.61 -13.04
N TYR A 94 4.21 -33.44 -14.08
CA TYR A 94 4.27 -34.89 -13.99
C TYR A 94 5.45 -35.46 -14.78
N LYS A 95 6.03 -36.54 -14.28
CA LYS A 95 6.99 -37.37 -15.01
C LYS A 95 6.61 -38.83 -14.85
N GLU A 96 6.55 -39.56 -15.97
CA GLU A 96 6.20 -41.00 -15.97
C GLU A 96 4.90 -41.31 -15.19
N GLY A 97 3.89 -40.43 -15.35
CA GLY A 97 2.59 -40.56 -14.68
C GLY A 97 2.59 -40.16 -13.20
N LYS A 98 3.73 -39.83 -12.59
CA LYS A 98 3.83 -39.41 -11.20
C LYS A 98 3.82 -37.88 -11.10
N LYS A 99 2.92 -37.32 -10.28
CA LYS A 99 2.92 -35.91 -9.92
C LYS A 99 4.18 -35.57 -9.12
N LEU A 100 4.93 -34.57 -9.57
CA LEU A 100 6.14 -34.09 -8.90
C LEU A 100 5.83 -32.87 -8.00
N PHE A 101 5.26 -31.82 -8.58
CA PHE A 101 4.93 -30.57 -7.88
C PHE A 101 3.85 -29.79 -8.64
N ARG A 102 3.44 -28.67 -8.06
CA ARG A 102 2.56 -27.69 -8.69
C ARG A 102 3.13 -26.29 -8.53
N MET A 103 2.78 -25.41 -9.45
CA MET A 103 3.09 -23.99 -9.43
C MET A 103 1.83 -23.19 -9.78
N SER A 104 1.86 -21.87 -9.57
CA SER A 104 0.70 -21.02 -9.78
C SER A 104 1.02 -19.78 -10.60
N PHE A 105 0.04 -19.36 -11.43
CA PHE A 105 0.04 -18.08 -12.14
C PHE A 105 -1.37 -17.49 -12.15
N TYR A 106 -1.49 -16.21 -12.46
CA TYR A 106 -2.76 -15.47 -12.45
C TYR A 106 -3.00 -14.78 -13.79
N ALA A 107 -4.20 -14.95 -14.33
CA ALA A 107 -4.64 -14.18 -15.50
C ALA A 107 -5.60 -13.07 -15.08
N LEU A 108 -5.44 -11.88 -15.63
CA LEU A 108 -6.19 -10.68 -15.27
C LEU A 108 -6.95 -10.10 -16.46
N ASN A 109 -8.13 -9.55 -16.20
CA ASN A 109 -8.80 -8.67 -17.15
C ASN A 109 -7.99 -7.38 -17.34
N LYS A 110 -8.23 -6.70 -18.47
CA LYS A 110 -7.44 -5.57 -18.94
C LYS A 110 -7.20 -4.50 -17.87
N ASP A 111 -8.23 -4.12 -17.13
CA ASP A 111 -8.16 -3.05 -16.12
C ASP A 111 -7.12 -3.31 -15.00
N LEU A 112 -6.95 -4.57 -14.58
CA LEU A 112 -5.92 -4.96 -13.63
C LEU A 112 -4.61 -5.40 -14.30
N ALA A 113 -4.67 -5.99 -15.50
CA ALA A 113 -3.49 -6.45 -16.21
C ALA A 113 -2.54 -5.31 -16.63
N GLU A 114 -3.07 -4.09 -16.80
CA GLU A 114 -2.30 -2.89 -17.11
C GLU A 114 -1.65 -2.26 -15.86
N ARG A 115 -1.91 -2.80 -14.65
CA ARG A 115 -1.45 -2.28 -13.35
C ARG A 115 -0.45 -3.22 -12.70
N ILE A 116 0.46 -2.63 -11.96
CA ILE A 116 1.45 -3.32 -11.12
C ILE A 116 1.02 -3.20 -9.65
N PRO A 117 1.17 -4.26 -8.85
CA PRO A 117 0.92 -4.20 -7.41
C PRO A 117 2.12 -3.57 -6.68
N TYR A 118 1.96 -2.35 -6.21
CA TYR A 118 2.93 -1.70 -5.34
C TYR A 118 2.45 -1.75 -3.89
N ARG A 119 3.32 -2.16 -2.97
CA ARG A 119 3.00 -2.20 -1.55
C ARG A 119 3.57 -0.97 -0.85
N GLY A 120 2.76 -0.29 -0.05
CA GLY A 120 3.19 0.93 0.62
C GLY A 120 2.55 1.16 1.98
N ASP A 121 3.06 2.20 2.65
CA ASP A 121 2.54 2.74 3.90
C ASP A 121 2.31 4.24 3.75
N LEU A 122 1.17 4.69 4.24
CA LEU A 122 0.69 6.06 4.09
C LEU A 122 0.62 6.83 5.42
N HIS A 123 1.08 6.19 6.54
CA HIS A 123 1.03 6.77 7.86
C HIS A 123 2.21 6.28 8.72
N VAL A 124 3.25 7.12 8.85
CA VAL A 124 4.52 6.77 9.51
C VAL A 124 5.13 7.98 10.20
N HIS A 125 5.60 7.80 11.44
CA HIS A 125 6.22 8.84 12.26
C HIS A 125 7.73 8.69 12.38
N THR A 126 8.41 9.82 12.55
CA THR A 126 9.84 9.91 12.76
C THR A 126 10.19 10.65 14.03
N CYS A 127 11.48 10.80 14.32
CA CYS A 127 11.96 11.56 15.48
C CYS A 127 11.66 13.08 15.41
N TYR A 128 11.04 13.53 14.35
CA TYR A 128 10.60 14.93 14.24
C TYR A 128 9.22 15.17 14.89
N SER A 129 8.47 14.14 15.20
CA SER A 129 7.35 14.18 16.14
C SER A 129 7.63 13.27 17.34
N ASP A 130 7.03 12.14 17.44
CA ASP A 130 7.14 11.20 18.57
C ASP A 130 7.68 9.83 18.17
N GLY A 131 8.09 9.67 16.92
CA GLY A 131 8.85 8.50 16.47
C GLY A 131 10.32 8.53 16.90
N HIS A 132 11.09 7.49 16.57
CA HIS A 132 12.45 7.29 17.09
C HIS A 132 13.56 7.39 16.06
N ALA A 133 13.29 7.14 14.78
CA ALA A 133 14.31 7.17 13.73
C ALA A 133 14.23 8.44 12.90
N ASP A 134 15.34 8.86 12.32
CA ASP A 134 15.34 9.93 11.33
C ASP A 134 14.63 9.52 10.04
N PRO A 135 14.13 10.49 9.24
CA PRO A 135 13.36 10.20 8.04
C PRO A 135 14.03 9.27 7.03
N ALA A 136 15.30 9.48 6.73
CA ALA A 136 16.03 8.68 5.73
C ALA A 136 16.29 7.24 6.21
N THR A 137 16.63 7.08 7.48
CA THR A 137 16.75 5.76 8.11
C THR A 137 15.42 5.03 8.11
N THR A 138 14.32 5.70 8.43
CA THR A 138 12.97 5.14 8.38
C THR A 138 12.66 4.61 6.98
N CYS A 139 12.88 5.41 5.94
CA CYS A 139 12.67 5.00 4.55
C CYS A 139 13.47 3.75 4.16
N ALA A 140 14.74 3.71 4.52
CA ALA A 140 15.60 2.57 4.24
C ALA A 140 15.11 1.28 4.93
N TYR A 141 14.62 1.37 6.17
CA TYR A 141 14.04 0.24 6.89
C TYR A 141 12.72 -0.23 6.27
N TYR A 142 11.84 0.69 5.88
CA TYR A 142 10.61 0.34 5.18
C TYR A 142 10.89 -0.36 3.86
N ARG A 143 11.87 0.12 3.09
CA ARG A 143 12.29 -0.59 1.88
C ARG A 143 12.80 -2.00 2.18
N LYS A 144 13.57 -2.21 3.25
CA LYS A 144 14.02 -3.54 3.70
C LYS A 144 12.87 -4.49 4.02
N LEU A 145 11.72 -3.97 4.42
CA LEU A 145 10.51 -4.73 4.70
C LEU A 145 9.66 -5.02 3.45
N GLY A 146 10.08 -4.49 2.30
CA GLY A 146 9.40 -4.72 1.02
C GLY A 146 8.35 -3.68 0.67
N TYR A 147 8.43 -2.47 1.21
CA TYR A 147 7.58 -1.37 0.76
C TYR A 147 8.15 -0.75 -0.52
N ASP A 148 7.29 -0.45 -1.48
CA ASP A 148 7.61 0.15 -2.79
C ASP A 148 7.35 1.66 -2.79
N PHE A 149 6.49 2.13 -1.90
CA PHE A 149 6.24 3.55 -1.65
C PHE A 149 5.91 3.79 -0.18
N MET A 150 6.13 5.01 0.29
CA MET A 150 5.71 5.42 1.62
C MET A 150 5.51 6.93 1.72
N VAL A 151 4.80 7.33 2.77
CA VAL A 151 4.64 8.73 3.18
C VAL A 151 5.12 8.87 4.62
N ILE A 152 6.01 9.82 4.88
CA ILE A 152 6.29 10.25 6.25
C ILE A 152 5.25 11.30 6.63
N THR A 153 4.60 11.08 7.75
CA THR A 153 3.44 11.85 8.22
C THR A 153 3.60 12.28 9.67
N ASP A 154 4.75 12.86 10.01
CA ASP A 154 4.98 13.37 11.35
C ASP A 154 3.85 14.31 11.78
N HIS A 155 3.43 14.21 13.04
CA HIS A 155 2.43 15.07 13.63
C HIS A 155 2.79 16.54 13.42
N GLU A 156 1.87 17.31 12.84
CA GLU A 156 1.98 18.76 12.65
C GLU A 156 3.14 19.22 11.75
N ARG A 157 3.91 18.31 11.16
CA ARG A 157 5.13 18.65 10.41
C ARG A 157 5.18 17.97 9.04
N TYR A 158 5.26 18.80 8.03
CA TYR A 158 5.35 18.37 6.64
C TYR A 158 6.80 18.19 6.16
N TYR A 159 7.71 19.08 6.61
CA TYR A 159 9.07 19.13 6.11
C TYR A 159 9.90 17.83 6.34
N PRO A 160 9.66 16.97 7.36
CA PRO A 160 10.41 15.72 7.50
C PRO A 160 10.26 14.79 6.30
N SER A 161 9.10 14.80 5.66
CA SER A 161 8.87 14.06 4.41
C SER A 161 9.75 14.59 3.27
N LEU A 162 9.95 15.91 3.20
CA LEU A 162 10.83 16.53 2.21
C LEU A 162 12.31 16.21 2.47
N GLU A 163 12.72 16.13 3.74
CA GLU A 163 14.07 15.72 4.12
C GLU A 163 14.36 14.28 3.68
N ALA A 164 13.40 13.37 3.86
CA ALA A 164 13.51 12.00 3.38
C ALA A 164 13.65 11.94 1.85
N ILE A 165 12.83 12.67 1.11
CA ILE A 165 12.90 12.76 -0.34
C ILE A 165 14.28 13.27 -0.78
N LYS A 166 14.76 14.35 -0.16
CA LYS A 166 16.04 14.96 -0.47
C LYS A 166 17.23 14.05 -0.18
N ALA A 167 17.14 13.19 0.84
CA ALA A 167 18.22 12.27 1.21
C ALA A 167 18.56 11.28 0.08
N PHE A 168 17.61 10.97 -0.79
CA PHE A 168 17.77 10.05 -1.93
C PHE A 168 17.59 10.74 -3.29
N GLU A 169 17.60 12.07 -3.30
CA GLU A 169 17.44 12.84 -4.54
C GLU A 169 18.53 12.49 -5.58
N GLY A 170 18.09 12.20 -6.80
CA GLY A 170 18.99 11.83 -7.89
C GLY A 170 19.54 10.41 -7.82
N VAL A 171 19.13 9.59 -6.87
CA VAL A 171 19.52 8.19 -6.73
C VAL A 171 18.30 7.29 -7.01
N HIS A 172 18.41 6.42 -8.01
CA HIS A 172 17.34 5.46 -8.27
C HIS A 172 17.30 4.39 -7.17
N THR A 173 16.24 4.40 -6.40
CA THR A 173 15.91 3.40 -5.37
C THR A 173 14.65 2.64 -5.74
N GLY A 174 14.42 1.48 -5.14
CA GLY A 174 13.15 0.75 -5.30
C GLY A 174 12.01 1.30 -4.46
N LEU A 175 12.22 2.42 -3.74
CA LEU A 175 11.24 3.07 -2.88
C LEU A 175 10.87 4.45 -3.42
N ASN A 176 9.59 4.70 -3.63
CA ASN A 176 9.05 6.04 -3.91
C ASN A 176 8.61 6.69 -2.59
N ILE A 177 9.22 7.83 -2.25
CA ILE A 177 8.93 8.58 -1.02
C ILE A 177 8.05 9.76 -1.39
N LEU A 178 6.85 9.83 -0.81
CA LEU A 178 5.88 10.88 -1.07
C LEU A 178 5.87 11.90 0.06
N PRO A 179 5.61 13.19 -0.24
CA PRO A 179 5.46 14.20 0.80
C PRO A 179 4.18 13.97 1.61
N GLY A 180 4.17 14.39 2.89
CA GLY A 180 2.99 14.26 3.72
C GLY A 180 3.17 14.77 5.14
N GLU A 181 2.10 14.70 5.90
CA GLU A 181 2.02 15.07 7.32
C GLU A 181 0.76 14.45 7.94
N GLU A 182 0.76 14.22 9.23
CA GLU A 182 -0.46 14.04 9.99
C GLU A 182 -0.94 15.40 10.50
N VAL A 183 -2.12 15.79 10.01
CA VAL A 183 -2.68 17.12 10.22
C VAL A 183 -3.37 17.17 11.57
N HIS A 184 -2.93 18.11 12.40
CA HIS A 184 -3.57 18.52 13.65
C HIS A 184 -3.89 20.01 13.57
N ILE A 185 -5.14 20.37 13.56
CA ILE A 185 -5.56 21.76 13.38
C ILE A 185 -6.44 22.24 14.52
N PRO A 186 -6.48 23.56 14.77
CA PRO A 186 -7.23 24.12 15.90
C PRO A 186 -8.70 23.71 15.92
N GLN A 187 -9.25 23.54 17.12
CA GLN A 187 -10.65 23.24 17.43
C GLN A 187 -11.07 21.80 17.23
N THR A 188 -10.14 20.86 17.03
CA THR A 188 -10.41 19.42 17.05
C THR A 188 -9.22 18.67 17.63
N MET A 189 -9.47 17.44 18.08
CA MET A 189 -8.42 16.45 18.38
C MET A 189 -8.29 15.42 17.26
N LEU A 190 -9.05 15.58 16.20
CA LEU A 190 -9.05 14.68 15.06
C LEU A 190 -7.68 14.65 14.38
N HIS A 191 -7.18 13.46 14.14
CA HIS A 191 -6.05 13.22 13.26
C HIS A 191 -6.53 13.09 11.82
N ILE A 192 -5.78 13.66 10.88
CA ILE A 192 -6.08 13.58 9.44
C ILE A 192 -4.78 13.40 8.68
N VAL A 193 -4.68 12.39 7.82
CA VAL A 193 -3.46 12.19 7.04
C VAL A 193 -3.55 12.91 5.70
N ASN A 194 -2.58 13.80 5.45
CA ASN A 194 -2.29 14.42 4.17
C ASN A 194 -1.22 13.58 3.46
N ALA A 195 -1.64 12.62 2.65
CA ALA A 195 -0.71 11.77 1.92
C ALA A 195 -0.47 12.28 0.51
N GLY A 196 0.77 12.61 0.20
CA GLY A 196 1.19 13.08 -1.13
C GLY A 196 0.78 14.52 -1.46
N GLY A 197 0.23 15.29 -0.54
CA GLY A 197 -0.09 16.70 -0.78
C GLY A 197 1.17 17.54 -1.04
N LEU A 198 1.10 18.51 -1.94
CA LEU A 198 2.25 19.31 -2.36
C LEU A 198 2.49 20.55 -1.47
N PHE A 199 1.67 20.77 -0.48
CA PHE A 199 1.90 21.74 0.58
C PHE A 199 1.32 21.28 1.92
N SER A 200 1.82 21.87 3.00
CA SER A 200 1.39 21.61 4.38
C SER A 200 0.04 22.27 4.67
N VAL A 201 -0.90 21.51 5.23
CA VAL A 201 -2.17 22.04 5.76
C VAL A 201 -1.95 22.62 7.16
N ASN A 202 -1.11 21.98 7.99
CA ASN A 202 -0.69 22.59 9.27
C ASN A 202 0.02 23.92 9.05
N GLY A 203 0.84 24.01 8.00
CA GLY A 203 1.58 25.21 7.63
C GLY A 203 0.73 26.38 7.14
N LEU A 204 -0.59 26.22 6.97
CA LEU A 204 -1.50 27.33 6.63
C LEU A 204 -1.69 28.31 7.79
N PHE A 205 -1.42 27.91 9.02
CA PHE A 205 -1.59 28.74 10.19
C PHE A 205 -0.30 29.50 10.55
N THR A 206 -0.44 30.75 11.03
CA THR A 206 0.69 31.59 11.47
C THR A 206 0.26 32.42 12.68
N PRO A 207 1.01 32.42 13.80
CA PRO A 207 2.08 31.46 14.13
C PRO A 207 1.52 30.08 14.38
N GLN A 208 2.31 29.07 14.04
CA GLN A 208 1.96 27.69 14.33
C GLN A 208 2.38 27.34 15.76
N THR A 209 1.51 26.65 16.49
CA THR A 209 1.80 26.07 17.80
C THR A 209 1.90 24.58 17.65
N TYR A 210 3.04 24.00 18.01
CA TYR A 210 3.25 22.57 17.97
C TYR A 210 2.90 21.93 19.31
N TYR A 211 2.19 20.83 19.26
CA TYR A 211 1.92 19.99 20.43
C TYR A 211 3.13 19.11 20.75
N TYR A 212 3.78 18.59 19.71
CA TYR A 212 4.96 17.74 19.84
C TYR A 212 6.25 18.56 19.78
N GLU A 213 7.17 18.33 20.76
CA GLU A 213 8.50 18.93 20.74
C GLU A 213 9.39 18.28 19.69
N CYS A 214 10.00 19.08 18.83
CA CYS A 214 11.01 18.58 17.90
C CYS A 214 12.41 18.68 18.51
N PRO A 215 13.19 17.59 18.60
CA PRO A 215 14.54 17.61 19.17
C PRO A 215 15.58 18.32 18.27
N PHE A 216 15.24 18.61 16.99
CA PHE A 216 16.16 19.21 16.05
C PHE A 216 16.03 20.72 16.02
N ALA A 217 17.15 21.41 16.25
CA ALA A 217 17.19 22.89 16.24
C ALA A 217 16.78 23.41 14.86
N GLY A 218 15.85 24.37 14.86
CA GLY A 218 15.38 25.04 13.63
C GLY A 218 14.23 24.35 12.88
N ALA A 219 13.89 23.11 13.23
CA ALA A 219 12.79 22.41 12.59
C ALA A 219 11.45 23.17 12.63
N ASN A 220 11.07 23.65 13.81
CA ASN A 220 9.87 24.46 13.98
C ASN A 220 9.97 25.85 13.31
N GLN A 221 11.19 26.33 13.05
CA GLN A 221 11.41 27.63 12.45
C GLN A 221 11.11 27.67 10.96
N LEU A 222 11.33 26.56 10.26
CA LEU A 222 11.04 26.46 8.82
C LEU A 222 9.57 26.70 8.52
N GLU A 223 8.68 26.25 9.40
CA GLU A 223 7.23 26.34 9.22
C GLU A 223 6.58 27.55 9.90
N THR A 224 7.23 28.18 10.89
CA THR A 224 6.63 29.26 11.69
C THR A 224 7.10 30.66 11.37
N GLN A 225 8.27 30.83 10.75
CA GLN A 225 8.88 32.15 10.54
C GLN A 225 8.51 32.86 9.23
N GLY A 226 7.39 32.51 8.61
CA GLY A 226 6.96 33.08 7.33
C GLY A 226 7.74 32.57 6.12
N SER A 227 8.78 31.77 6.32
CA SER A 227 9.43 31.00 5.24
C SER A 227 8.46 29.97 4.70
N LEU A 228 8.42 29.82 3.38
CA LEU A 228 7.68 28.73 2.73
C LEU A 228 8.53 27.48 2.57
N GLU A 229 9.80 27.56 2.95
CA GLU A 229 10.68 26.38 3.04
C GLU A 229 10.11 25.43 4.09
N GLY A 230 9.96 24.14 3.72
CA GLY A 230 9.32 23.15 4.57
C GLY A 230 7.80 23.13 4.57
N ARG A 231 7.13 24.10 3.90
CA ARG A 231 5.66 24.14 3.80
C ARG A 231 5.11 23.72 2.45
N ARG A 232 5.93 23.60 1.44
CA ARG A 232 5.58 23.17 0.08
C ARG A 232 6.61 22.21 -0.47
N TYR A 233 6.20 21.37 -1.41
CA TYR A 233 7.02 20.31 -1.98
C TYR A 233 8.32 20.87 -2.60
N ASP A 234 8.18 21.90 -3.41
CA ASP A 234 9.28 22.63 -4.01
C ASP A 234 8.84 24.05 -4.46
N GLU A 235 9.75 24.79 -5.09
CA GLU A 235 9.50 26.17 -5.56
C GLU A 235 8.49 26.25 -6.71
N THR A 236 8.19 25.14 -7.38
CA THR A 236 7.21 25.11 -8.48
C THR A 236 5.78 25.09 -7.98
N VAL A 237 5.58 24.74 -6.72
CA VAL A 237 4.26 24.74 -6.06
C VAL A 237 3.89 26.16 -5.66
N GLU A 238 2.72 26.62 -6.09
CA GLU A 238 2.17 27.94 -5.67
C GLU A 238 2.11 27.99 -4.14
N PRO A 239 2.60 29.10 -3.51
CA PRO A 239 2.51 29.22 -2.07
C PRO A 239 1.06 29.25 -1.61
N PRO A 240 0.68 28.45 -0.61
CA PRO A 240 -0.68 28.48 -0.09
C PRO A 240 -0.97 29.83 0.61
N VAL A 241 -2.21 30.25 0.54
CA VAL A 241 -2.66 31.43 1.28
C VAL A 241 -2.76 31.08 2.76
N LEU A 242 -2.05 31.83 3.59
CA LEU A 242 -2.06 31.61 5.05
C LEU A 242 -3.42 32.01 5.63
N GLU A 243 -3.91 31.21 6.56
CA GLU A 243 -5.15 31.47 7.27
C GLU A 243 -4.93 32.40 8.46
N THR A 244 -5.85 33.34 8.64
CA THR A 244 -5.98 34.04 9.91
C THR A 244 -7.07 33.38 10.77
N PRO A 245 -7.06 33.54 12.09
CA PRO A 245 -8.15 33.04 12.94
C PRO A 245 -9.54 33.48 12.47
N GLU A 246 -9.67 34.71 11.98
CA GLU A 246 -10.93 35.27 11.48
C GLU A 246 -11.37 34.57 10.18
N SER A 247 -10.45 34.43 9.21
CA SER A 247 -10.71 33.76 7.91
C SER A 247 -11.09 32.30 8.13
N TYR A 248 -10.32 31.57 8.94
CA TYR A 248 -10.57 30.20 9.29
C TYR A 248 -11.95 30.00 9.95
N ASN A 249 -12.25 30.79 11.03
CA ASN A 249 -13.53 30.66 11.70
C ASN A 249 -14.72 31.00 10.79
N ALA A 250 -14.60 32.00 9.91
CA ALA A 250 -15.66 32.33 8.97
C ALA A 250 -15.95 31.19 7.99
N GLN A 251 -14.92 30.46 7.51
CA GLN A 251 -15.11 29.29 6.67
C GLN A 251 -15.80 28.15 7.44
N LEU A 252 -15.37 27.89 8.68
CA LEU A 252 -15.97 26.85 9.51
C LEU A 252 -17.44 27.16 9.85
N ASP A 253 -17.78 28.41 10.12
CA ASP A 253 -19.17 28.81 10.41
C ASP A 253 -20.09 28.51 9.23
N VAL A 254 -19.63 28.73 8.01
CA VAL A 254 -20.38 28.41 6.79
C VAL A 254 -20.58 26.89 6.66
N ILE A 255 -19.52 26.10 6.84
CA ILE A 255 -19.59 24.63 6.74
C ILE A 255 -20.52 24.07 7.82
N GLU A 256 -20.36 24.50 9.08
CA GLU A 256 -21.17 24.05 10.20
C GLU A 256 -22.66 24.39 10.02
N GLN A 257 -22.99 25.60 9.58
CA GLN A 257 -24.37 25.99 9.27
C GLN A 257 -24.96 25.12 8.17
N GLN A 258 -24.19 24.80 7.12
CA GLN A 258 -24.64 23.94 6.05
C GLN A 258 -24.87 22.51 6.56
N LEU A 259 -23.96 21.95 7.36
CA LEU A 259 -24.11 20.64 7.98
C LEU A 259 -25.41 20.52 8.79
N LEU A 260 -25.68 21.51 9.63
CA LEU A 260 -26.89 21.56 10.47
C LEU A 260 -28.16 21.68 9.60
N ALA A 261 -28.11 22.49 8.53
CA ALA A 261 -29.21 22.61 7.58
C ALA A 261 -29.49 21.31 6.83
N ASP A 262 -28.43 20.52 6.55
CA ASP A 262 -28.52 19.21 5.90
C ASP A 262 -28.80 18.04 6.87
N GLY A 263 -29.22 18.39 8.11
CA GLY A 263 -29.65 17.42 9.12
C GLY A 263 -28.52 16.66 9.82
N TYR A 264 -27.35 17.26 9.92
CA TYR A 264 -26.28 16.73 10.78
C TYR A 264 -26.73 16.76 12.24
N PRO A 265 -26.51 15.70 13.05
CA PRO A 265 -26.92 15.68 14.44
C PRO A 265 -26.21 16.78 15.26
N ALA A 266 -26.97 17.64 15.92
CA ALA A 266 -26.43 18.76 16.68
C ALA A 266 -25.60 18.32 17.91
N ASP A 267 -25.80 17.12 18.40
CA ASP A 267 -25.08 16.49 19.50
C ASP A 267 -23.86 15.67 19.07
N ALA A 268 -23.56 15.63 17.77
CA ALA A 268 -22.44 14.89 17.20
C ALA A 268 -21.28 15.79 16.76
N GLU A 269 -20.97 16.82 17.55
CA GLU A 269 -19.82 17.71 17.34
C GLU A 269 -19.74 18.36 15.94
N PRO A 270 -20.77 19.12 15.50
CA PRO A 270 -20.81 19.66 14.14
C PRO A 270 -19.63 20.58 13.81
N ARG A 271 -19.06 21.26 14.84
CA ARG A 271 -17.86 22.09 14.67
C ARG A 271 -16.62 21.25 14.34
N SER A 272 -16.37 20.17 15.07
CA SER A 272 -15.26 19.24 14.77
C SER A 272 -15.41 18.62 13.38
N PHE A 273 -16.65 18.28 12.98
CA PHE A 273 -16.91 17.77 11.63
C PHE A 273 -16.66 18.84 10.55
N ALA A 274 -17.02 20.10 10.79
CA ALA A 274 -16.72 21.20 9.87
C ALA A 274 -15.21 21.41 9.72
N VAL A 275 -14.44 21.27 10.81
CA VAL A 275 -12.97 21.30 10.79
C VAL A 275 -12.41 20.16 9.93
N ALA A 276 -12.93 18.94 10.10
CA ALA A 276 -12.52 17.81 9.28
C ALA A 276 -12.79 18.03 7.79
N MET A 277 -13.97 18.50 7.43
CA MET A 277 -14.32 18.82 6.04
C MET A 277 -13.38 19.87 5.45
N TRP A 278 -13.12 20.94 6.20
CA TRP A 278 -12.18 21.99 5.79
C TRP A 278 -10.78 21.41 5.53
N ALA A 279 -10.27 20.54 6.43
CA ALA A 279 -8.96 19.94 6.29
C ALA A 279 -8.89 19.01 5.08
N PHE A 280 -9.89 18.16 4.86
CA PHE A 280 -9.95 17.30 3.68
C PHE A 280 -9.95 18.11 2.38
N ASP A 281 -10.67 19.23 2.34
CA ASP A 281 -10.68 20.10 1.17
C ASP A 281 -9.31 20.74 0.93
N LYS A 282 -8.61 21.19 2.00
CA LYS A 282 -7.25 21.74 1.88
C LYS A 282 -6.23 20.70 1.43
N ILE A 283 -6.34 19.45 1.87
CA ILE A 283 -5.50 18.34 1.36
C ILE A 283 -5.76 18.12 -0.13
N ARG A 284 -7.02 18.16 -0.59
CA ARG A 284 -7.35 18.07 -2.02
C ARG A 284 -6.82 19.25 -2.82
N GLU A 285 -6.89 20.48 -2.28
CA GLU A 285 -6.27 21.67 -2.88
C GLU A 285 -4.76 21.49 -3.02
N ALA A 286 -4.11 20.81 -2.06
CA ALA A 286 -2.70 20.42 -2.16
C ALA A 286 -2.43 19.27 -3.16
N GLY A 287 -3.46 18.70 -3.78
CA GLY A 287 -3.34 17.53 -4.67
C GLY A 287 -3.02 16.23 -3.94
N GLY A 288 -3.26 16.16 -2.64
CA GLY A 288 -3.06 15.01 -1.78
C GLY A 288 -4.24 14.04 -1.76
N LEU A 289 -4.05 12.96 -1.02
CA LEU A 289 -5.08 12.00 -0.62
C LEU A 289 -5.47 12.31 0.83
N ALA A 290 -6.71 12.72 1.04
CA ALA A 290 -7.26 13.01 2.35
C ALA A 290 -7.71 11.70 3.02
N ILE A 291 -6.96 11.22 4.01
CA ILE A 291 -7.24 9.96 4.69
C ILE A 291 -7.88 10.24 6.05
N PHE A 292 -8.97 9.52 6.34
CA PHE A 292 -9.57 9.45 7.67
C PHE A 292 -8.93 8.27 8.44
N PRO A 293 -7.98 8.55 9.37
CA PRO A 293 -7.21 7.52 10.04
C PRO A 293 -7.91 7.02 11.31
N HIS A 294 -7.63 5.80 11.68
CA HIS A 294 -7.84 5.10 12.95
C HIS A 294 -8.91 5.65 13.94
N PRO A 295 -10.19 5.90 13.57
CA PRO A 295 -11.17 6.51 14.47
C PRO A 295 -11.46 5.69 15.74
N CYS A 296 -11.21 4.39 15.69
CA CYS A 296 -11.41 3.49 16.83
C CYS A 296 -10.12 3.26 17.63
N TRP A 297 -9.04 4.02 17.41
CA TRP A 297 -7.86 3.99 18.23
C TRP A 297 -8.19 4.28 19.71
N ILE A 298 -7.52 3.62 20.63
CA ILE A 298 -7.89 3.67 22.05
C ILE A 298 -6.81 4.43 22.83
N THR A 299 -7.17 5.62 23.29
CA THR A 299 -6.38 6.39 24.28
C THR A 299 -6.77 5.99 25.72
N SER A 300 -7.95 6.39 26.15
CA SER A 300 -8.67 5.90 27.34
C SER A 300 -10.07 5.44 26.94
N VAL A 301 -10.56 5.96 25.86
CA VAL A 301 -11.79 5.65 25.10
C VAL A 301 -11.42 5.63 23.62
N TRP A 302 -12.36 5.37 22.74
CA TRP A 302 -12.10 5.55 21.29
C TRP A 302 -11.73 7.00 20.99
N HIS A 303 -10.79 7.17 20.08
CA HIS A 303 -10.30 8.49 19.67
C HIS A 303 -11.44 9.37 19.19
N GLU A 304 -12.28 8.83 18.29
CA GLU A 304 -13.48 9.50 17.83
C GLU A 304 -14.76 8.89 18.42
N ASN A 305 -15.75 9.72 18.71
CA ASN A 305 -17.03 9.20 19.17
C ASN A 305 -17.77 8.47 18.03
N GLU A 306 -18.59 7.48 18.41
CA GLU A 306 -19.26 6.60 17.46
C GLU A 306 -20.15 7.37 16.48
N THR A 307 -20.94 8.36 16.97
CA THR A 307 -21.85 9.14 16.11
C THR A 307 -21.08 9.94 15.07
N PHE A 308 -19.97 10.57 15.47
CA PHE A 308 -19.08 11.28 14.55
C PHE A 308 -18.51 10.34 13.48
N THR A 309 -18.00 9.19 13.90
CA THR A 309 -17.45 8.18 12.98
C THR A 309 -18.50 7.68 11.99
N LEU A 310 -19.72 7.39 12.45
CA LEU A 310 -20.81 6.95 11.58
C LEU A 310 -21.24 8.05 10.58
N GLU A 311 -21.30 9.32 11.00
CA GLU A 311 -21.58 10.43 10.07
C GLU A 311 -20.43 10.66 9.08
N MET A 312 -19.15 10.45 9.47
CA MET A 312 -18.00 10.45 8.56
C MET A 312 -18.16 9.41 7.46
N MET A 313 -18.46 8.17 7.82
CA MET A 313 -18.66 7.08 6.86
C MET A 313 -19.87 7.32 5.97
N LYS A 314 -20.96 7.81 6.51
CA LYS A 314 -22.20 8.09 5.78
C LYS A 314 -22.06 9.24 4.77
N ARG A 315 -21.41 10.34 5.17
CA ARG A 315 -21.25 11.55 4.35
C ARG A 315 -20.02 11.50 3.45
N HIS A 316 -19.04 10.66 3.79
CA HIS A 316 -17.85 10.38 3.03
C HIS A 316 -17.09 11.65 2.58
N PRO A 317 -16.69 12.54 3.51
CA PRO A 317 -15.97 13.76 3.14
C PRO A 317 -14.48 13.53 2.85
N PHE A 318 -13.93 12.38 3.19
CA PHE A 318 -12.54 11.97 2.97
C PHE A 318 -12.36 11.26 1.60
N ASP A 319 -11.12 11.06 1.16
CA ASP A 319 -10.79 10.32 -0.06
C ASP A 319 -10.55 8.83 0.19
N ALA A 320 -9.99 8.49 1.35
CA ALA A 320 -9.77 7.09 1.74
C ALA A 320 -9.95 6.89 3.25
N PHE A 321 -10.40 5.70 3.63
CA PHE A 321 -10.53 5.27 5.02
C PHE A 321 -9.36 4.37 5.41
N GLU A 322 -8.67 4.69 6.50
CA GLU A 322 -7.66 3.81 7.08
C GLU A 322 -8.35 2.69 7.84
N VAL A 323 -8.68 1.63 7.11
CA VAL A 323 -9.44 0.50 7.66
C VAL A 323 -8.60 -0.39 8.58
N LEU A 324 -7.29 -0.36 8.40
CA LEU A 324 -6.28 -0.98 9.25
C LEU A 324 -5.22 0.07 9.56
N GLY A 325 -4.94 0.32 10.82
CA GLY A 325 -3.96 1.31 11.22
C GLY A 325 -3.80 1.43 12.72
N GLY A 326 -2.91 2.34 13.13
CA GLY A 326 -2.75 2.74 14.51
C GLY A 326 -2.30 1.61 15.43
N GLU A 327 -1.05 1.21 15.37
CA GLU A 327 -0.42 0.26 16.29
C GLU A 327 -1.03 -1.16 16.38
N ASN A 328 -0.61 -1.96 17.37
CA ASN A 328 -0.94 -3.39 17.54
C ASN A 328 -2.33 -3.68 18.17
N TYR A 329 -3.34 -2.87 17.90
CA TYR A 329 -4.64 -3.07 18.52
C TYR A 329 -5.59 -3.89 17.64
N TYR A 330 -5.65 -5.20 17.88
CA TYR A 330 -6.60 -6.10 17.21
C TYR A 330 -8.05 -5.63 17.30
N GLN A 331 -8.42 -4.99 18.42
CA GLN A 331 -9.79 -4.56 18.68
C GLN A 331 -10.21 -3.47 17.70
N HIS A 332 -9.48 -2.39 17.59
CA HIS A 332 -9.87 -1.28 16.72
C HIS A 332 -9.82 -1.67 15.24
N ASN A 333 -8.79 -2.37 14.78
CA ASN A 333 -8.71 -2.88 13.43
C ASN A 333 -9.86 -3.84 13.09
N GLY A 334 -10.29 -4.66 14.06
CA GLY A 334 -11.46 -5.51 13.92
C GLY A 334 -12.76 -4.73 13.76
N ILE A 335 -12.96 -3.70 14.59
CA ILE A 335 -14.15 -2.83 14.54
C ILE A 335 -14.18 -2.01 13.25
N GLN A 336 -13.07 -1.39 12.85
CA GLN A 336 -12.95 -0.63 11.60
C GLN A 336 -13.22 -1.49 10.37
N THR A 337 -12.71 -2.74 10.37
CA THR A 337 -13.01 -3.72 9.31
C THR A 337 -14.50 -4.07 9.27
N ALA A 338 -15.13 -4.26 10.43
CA ALA A 338 -16.57 -4.54 10.51
C ALA A 338 -17.39 -3.35 9.99
N LEU A 339 -17.04 -2.13 10.36
CA LEU A 339 -17.66 -0.90 9.89
C LEU A 339 -17.54 -0.77 8.36
N TYR A 340 -16.35 -0.99 7.81
CA TYR A 340 -16.13 -0.97 6.37
C TYR A 340 -17.07 -1.95 5.62
N TYR A 341 -17.18 -3.20 6.08
CA TYR A 341 -18.05 -4.17 5.43
C TYR A 341 -19.53 -3.91 5.64
N GLU A 342 -19.94 -3.27 6.74
CA GLU A 342 -21.31 -2.80 6.92
C GLU A 342 -21.67 -1.71 5.90
N GLU A 343 -20.78 -0.74 5.70
CA GLU A 343 -20.91 0.29 4.68
C GLU A 343 -20.93 -0.30 3.27
N TYR A 344 -19.98 -1.19 2.97
CA TYR A 344 -19.91 -1.88 1.68
C TYR A 344 -21.20 -2.64 1.37
N ARG A 345 -21.76 -3.36 2.36
CA ARG A 345 -23.02 -4.10 2.24
C ARG A 345 -24.21 -3.16 1.99
N SER A 346 -24.18 -1.97 2.53
CA SER A 346 -25.22 -0.94 2.31
C SER A 346 -25.10 -0.23 0.96
N GLY A 347 -24.09 -0.57 0.16
CA GLY A 347 -23.81 0.02 -1.15
C GLY A 347 -22.91 1.25 -1.12
N ARG A 348 -22.39 1.62 0.04
CA ARG A 348 -21.38 2.70 0.18
C ARG A 348 -19.99 2.10 0.13
N VAL A 349 -19.34 2.26 -1.01
CA VAL A 349 -17.98 1.73 -1.23
C VAL A 349 -16.99 2.85 -0.98
N HIS A 350 -16.19 2.69 0.06
CA HIS A 350 -15.11 3.63 0.37
C HIS A 350 -13.78 3.11 -0.17
N PRO A 351 -12.95 3.94 -0.79
CA PRO A 351 -11.53 3.63 -0.95
C PRO A 351 -10.88 3.40 0.42
N ILE A 352 -9.98 2.45 0.51
CA ILE A 352 -9.36 2.07 1.78
C ILE A 352 -7.85 2.00 1.69
N VAL A 353 -7.21 2.20 2.84
CA VAL A 353 -5.78 1.96 3.03
C VAL A 353 -5.54 1.15 4.31
N GLY A 354 -4.41 0.47 4.36
CA GLY A 354 -3.84 -0.10 5.58
C GLY A 354 -2.49 0.55 5.81
N SER A 355 -2.30 1.11 6.99
CA SER A 355 -1.10 1.84 7.37
C SER A 355 -0.61 1.39 8.74
N THR A 356 0.66 1.61 9.03
CA THR A 356 1.23 1.12 10.29
C THR A 356 1.03 2.08 11.46
N ASP A 357 1.00 3.39 11.18
CA ASP A 357 1.11 4.42 12.21
C ASP A 357 2.34 4.16 13.12
N SER A 358 3.41 3.72 12.50
CA SER A 358 4.60 3.27 13.22
C SER A 358 5.46 4.42 13.67
N HIS A 359 5.86 4.36 14.95
CA HIS A 359 6.74 5.33 15.60
C HIS A 359 8.20 4.84 15.73
N CYS A 360 8.47 3.58 15.34
CA CYS A 360 9.83 3.05 15.39
C CYS A 360 10.05 1.89 14.39
N PRO A 361 10.85 2.09 13.34
CA PRO A 361 11.04 1.07 12.30
C PRO A 361 11.93 -0.10 12.73
N TYR A 362 12.59 -0.05 13.89
CA TYR A 362 13.50 -1.09 14.38
C TYR A 362 13.19 -1.56 15.80
N ASP A 363 12.01 -1.25 16.33
CA ASP A 363 11.58 -1.75 17.64
C ASP A 363 11.23 -3.25 17.56
N ASN A 364 11.60 -3.98 18.61
CA ASN A 364 11.23 -5.38 18.80
C ASN A 364 9.72 -5.60 18.96
N ASN A 365 8.94 -4.55 19.20
CA ASN A 365 7.48 -4.60 19.28
C ASN A 365 6.78 -4.72 17.92
N ARG A 366 7.52 -4.58 16.80
CA ARG A 366 7.04 -4.84 15.43
C ARG A 366 5.86 -3.98 14.98
N ASN A 367 5.87 -2.69 15.26
CA ASN A 367 4.81 -1.80 14.79
C ASN A 367 4.93 -1.41 13.32
N TYR A 368 6.02 -1.75 12.66
CA TYR A 368 6.36 -1.34 11.29
C TYR A 368 6.01 -2.36 10.19
N ASP A 369 5.63 -3.59 10.56
CA ASP A 369 5.28 -4.65 9.61
C ASP A 369 3.85 -5.20 9.78
N ILE A 370 3.03 -4.48 10.55
CA ILE A 370 1.70 -4.95 10.94
C ILE A 370 0.63 -4.74 9.88
N CYS A 371 0.73 -3.63 9.14
CA CYS A 371 -0.24 -3.27 8.10
C CYS A 371 0.48 -2.73 6.87
N SER A 372 -0.16 -2.80 5.74
CA SER A 372 0.27 -2.16 4.50
C SER A 372 -0.89 -2.01 3.54
N THR A 373 -0.70 -1.20 2.50
CA THR A 373 -1.62 -1.10 1.37
C THR A 373 -0.97 -1.69 0.12
N ILE A 374 -1.64 -2.62 -0.56
CA ILE A 374 -1.30 -2.98 -1.94
C ILE A 374 -2.14 -2.08 -2.85
N VAL A 375 -1.48 -1.26 -3.65
CA VAL A 375 -2.09 -0.38 -4.64
C VAL A 375 -1.79 -0.95 -6.03
N PHE A 376 -2.84 -1.19 -6.81
CA PHE A 376 -2.71 -1.59 -8.21
C PHE A 376 -2.68 -0.33 -9.07
N ALA A 377 -1.50 0.11 -9.50
CA ALA A 377 -1.28 1.35 -10.24
C ALA A 377 -0.49 1.10 -11.53
N HIS A 378 -0.61 2.01 -12.49
CA HIS A 378 0.14 1.87 -13.76
C HIS A 378 1.64 2.06 -13.54
N GLU A 379 2.01 2.96 -12.65
CA GLU A 379 3.40 3.29 -12.32
C GLU A 379 3.53 3.60 -10.81
N ASN A 380 4.74 3.42 -10.27
CA ASN A 380 5.05 3.80 -8.88
C ASN A 380 5.33 5.31 -8.79
N GLU A 381 4.34 6.11 -9.19
CA GLU A 381 4.40 7.57 -9.18
C GLU A 381 3.29 8.15 -8.31
N ARG A 382 3.57 9.28 -7.64
CA ARG A 382 2.64 9.91 -6.70
C ARG A 382 1.22 10.03 -7.25
N GLY A 383 1.07 10.63 -8.44
CA GLY A 383 -0.24 10.88 -9.05
C GLY A 383 -1.01 9.59 -9.35
N GLU A 384 -0.33 8.58 -9.88
CA GLU A 384 -0.89 7.27 -10.22
C GLU A 384 -1.31 6.49 -8.97
N LEU A 385 -0.48 6.49 -7.93
CA LEU A 385 -0.78 5.82 -6.66
C LEU A 385 -2.03 6.43 -5.99
N LEU A 386 -2.06 7.77 -5.84
CA LEU A 386 -3.19 8.45 -5.20
C LEU A 386 -4.49 8.28 -6.01
N THR A 387 -4.42 8.39 -7.34
CA THR A 387 -5.57 8.17 -8.21
C THR A 387 -6.07 6.73 -8.12
N SER A 388 -5.16 5.75 -8.13
CA SER A 388 -5.52 4.34 -8.02
C SER A 388 -6.22 4.02 -6.70
N ILE A 389 -5.79 4.62 -5.58
CA ILE A 389 -6.48 4.48 -4.29
C ILE A 389 -7.89 5.09 -4.38
N LYS A 390 -8.04 6.33 -4.86
CA LYS A 390 -9.33 7.01 -5.03
C LYS A 390 -10.31 6.21 -5.91
N ASP A 391 -9.79 5.53 -6.92
CA ASP A 391 -10.56 4.68 -7.84
C ASP A 391 -10.87 3.29 -7.25
N GLY A 392 -10.46 3.01 -6.01
CA GLY A 392 -10.72 1.75 -5.30
C GLY A 392 -9.83 0.58 -5.73
N TYR A 393 -8.69 0.83 -6.36
CA TYR A 393 -7.69 -0.19 -6.72
C TYR A 393 -6.68 -0.41 -5.59
N SER A 394 -7.17 -0.59 -4.37
CA SER A 394 -6.36 -0.84 -3.19
C SER A 394 -6.89 -2.01 -2.35
N VAL A 395 -5.98 -2.66 -1.63
CA VAL A 395 -6.28 -3.70 -0.64
C VAL A 395 -5.43 -3.41 0.59
N ALA A 396 -6.06 -3.35 1.76
CA ALA A 396 -5.36 -3.27 3.03
C ALA A 396 -4.94 -4.68 3.49
N VAL A 397 -3.70 -4.80 3.95
CA VAL A 397 -3.07 -6.05 4.39
C VAL A 397 -2.79 -5.98 5.88
N ASP A 398 -3.32 -6.92 6.64
CA ASP A 398 -3.04 -7.12 8.06
C ASP A 398 -2.05 -8.30 8.20
N SER A 399 -0.86 -8.02 8.68
CA SER A 399 0.20 -9.01 8.91
C SER A 399 0.34 -9.42 10.37
N ILE A 400 -0.45 -8.87 11.30
CA ILE A 400 -0.37 -9.10 12.75
C ILE A 400 -0.53 -10.58 13.08
N SER A 401 -1.50 -11.24 12.45
CA SER A 401 -1.80 -12.66 12.69
C SER A 401 -0.83 -13.62 12.00
N LYS A 402 0.04 -13.13 11.14
CA LYS A 402 0.86 -13.91 10.19
C LYS A 402 0.08 -14.76 9.19
N GLU A 403 -1.22 -14.55 9.10
CA GLU A 403 -2.11 -15.19 8.15
C GLU A 403 -2.47 -14.29 6.97
N TYR A 404 -1.95 -13.06 6.94
CA TYR A 404 -2.24 -12.04 5.93
C TYR A 404 -3.74 -11.88 5.69
N ARG A 405 -4.42 -11.27 6.66
CA ARG A 405 -5.81 -10.87 6.45
C ARG A 405 -5.87 -9.71 5.46
N LEU A 406 -6.65 -9.89 4.41
CA LEU A 406 -6.84 -8.91 3.35
C LEU A 406 -8.21 -8.23 3.51
N VAL A 407 -8.26 -6.92 3.42
CA VAL A 407 -9.49 -6.12 3.49
C VAL A 407 -9.65 -5.33 2.19
N GLY A 408 -10.82 -5.43 1.56
CA GLY A 408 -11.12 -4.76 0.30
C GLY A 408 -12.14 -5.49 -0.56
N PRO A 409 -12.34 -5.09 -1.82
CA PRO A 409 -13.21 -5.78 -2.76
C PRO A 409 -12.76 -7.23 -3.02
N TYR A 410 -13.69 -8.17 -3.03
CA TYR A 410 -13.41 -9.60 -3.17
C TYR A 410 -12.50 -9.96 -4.37
N ARG A 411 -12.72 -9.31 -5.51
CA ARG A 411 -11.90 -9.50 -6.71
C ARG A 411 -10.44 -9.17 -6.46
N LEU A 412 -10.18 -8.02 -5.84
CA LEU A 412 -8.82 -7.55 -5.52
C LEU A 412 -8.18 -8.40 -4.42
N GLN A 413 -8.95 -8.83 -3.42
CA GLN A 413 -8.44 -9.72 -2.37
C GLN A 413 -7.97 -11.06 -2.94
N LYS A 414 -8.69 -11.67 -3.90
CA LYS A 414 -8.24 -12.91 -4.56
C LYS A 414 -6.89 -12.74 -5.23
N TYR A 415 -6.72 -11.65 -5.95
CA TYR A 415 -5.45 -11.36 -6.62
C TYR A 415 -4.34 -11.03 -5.62
N ALA A 416 -4.63 -10.21 -4.61
CA ALA A 416 -3.68 -9.91 -3.53
C ALA A 416 -3.24 -11.19 -2.78
N ALA A 417 -4.16 -12.12 -2.50
CA ALA A 417 -3.82 -13.40 -1.88
C ALA A 417 -2.82 -14.22 -2.71
N PHE A 418 -3.02 -14.27 -4.02
CA PHE A 418 -2.04 -14.89 -4.93
C PHE A 418 -0.67 -14.19 -4.86
N LEU A 419 -0.65 -12.84 -4.86
CA LEU A 419 0.59 -12.08 -4.77
C LEU A 419 1.33 -12.32 -3.44
N MET A 420 0.61 -12.36 -2.32
CA MET A 420 1.19 -12.64 -1.01
C MET A 420 1.82 -14.04 -0.93
N GLU A 421 1.27 -15.02 -1.65
CA GLU A 421 1.79 -16.40 -1.66
C GLU A 421 2.94 -16.60 -2.66
N TYR A 422 2.87 -15.97 -3.86
CA TYR A 422 3.74 -16.34 -4.98
C TYR A 422 4.64 -15.24 -5.52
N PHE A 423 4.41 -13.97 -5.18
CA PHE A 423 5.21 -12.84 -5.64
C PHE A 423 5.95 -12.12 -4.51
N TYR A 424 5.26 -11.62 -3.49
CA TYR A 424 5.89 -10.84 -2.43
C TYR A 424 7.00 -11.55 -1.67
N PRO A 425 7.00 -12.88 -1.44
CA PRO A 425 8.16 -13.53 -0.83
C PRO A 425 9.44 -13.46 -1.66
N LEU A 426 9.33 -13.31 -2.99
CA LEU A 426 10.47 -13.09 -3.88
C LEU A 426 10.88 -11.61 -3.89
N HIS A 427 9.90 -10.73 -4.00
CA HIS A 427 10.04 -9.29 -3.96
C HIS A 427 10.74 -8.83 -2.67
N ASP A 428 10.29 -9.29 -1.51
CA ASP A 428 10.80 -8.89 -0.21
C ASP A 428 12.29 -9.25 -0.01
N ARG A 429 12.74 -10.35 -0.60
CA ARG A 429 14.17 -10.70 -0.60
C ARG A 429 15.02 -9.68 -1.36
N GLN A 430 14.51 -9.19 -2.49
CA GLN A 430 15.18 -8.17 -3.29
C GLN A 430 15.11 -6.80 -2.60
N ALA A 431 13.95 -6.44 -2.07
CA ALA A 431 13.72 -5.22 -1.34
C ALA A 431 14.59 -5.10 -0.09
N GLN A 432 14.83 -6.22 0.61
CA GLN A 432 15.75 -6.25 1.76
C GLN A 432 17.17 -5.82 1.38
N LEU A 433 17.67 -6.26 0.22
CA LEU A 433 18.99 -5.86 -0.28
C LEU A 433 19.01 -4.37 -0.65
N ASP A 434 17.96 -3.92 -1.33
CA ASP A 434 17.81 -2.54 -1.79
C ASP A 434 17.75 -1.57 -0.59
N GLY A 435 16.89 -1.82 0.39
CA GLY A 435 16.81 -0.99 1.60
C GLY A 435 18.10 -0.99 2.43
N GLU A 436 18.86 -2.11 2.47
CA GLU A 436 20.19 -2.09 3.11
C GLU A 436 21.18 -1.21 2.34
N MET A 437 21.12 -1.20 1.01
CA MET A 437 21.97 -0.31 0.20
C MET A 437 21.56 1.16 0.38
N MET A 438 20.26 1.48 0.47
CA MET A 438 19.79 2.82 0.82
C MET A 438 20.35 3.29 2.17
N ARG A 439 20.25 2.44 3.21
CA ARG A 439 20.85 2.75 4.52
C ARG A 439 22.35 3.03 4.44
N ARG A 440 23.10 2.17 3.76
CA ARG A 440 24.54 2.33 3.59
C ARG A 440 24.92 3.59 2.82
N TYR A 441 24.15 3.93 1.80
CA TYR A 441 24.31 5.19 1.06
C TYR A 441 24.13 6.40 1.97
N TYR A 442 23.06 6.43 2.74
CA TYR A 442 22.76 7.53 3.64
C TYR A 442 23.83 7.77 4.68
N VAL A 443 24.46 6.71 5.22
CA VAL A 443 25.58 6.84 6.18
C VAL A 443 26.96 6.94 5.52
N GLY A 444 27.05 7.06 4.19
CA GLY A 444 28.30 7.23 3.45
C GLY A 444 29.11 5.95 3.27
N GLU A 445 28.50 4.76 3.40
CA GLU A 445 29.15 3.44 3.25
C GLU A 445 28.92 2.83 1.85
N ALA A 446 28.11 3.43 1.01
CA ALA A 446 27.86 2.99 -0.38
C ALA A 446 27.76 4.19 -1.31
N SER A 447 28.03 3.98 -2.61
CA SER A 447 27.84 4.99 -3.64
C SER A 447 26.43 4.94 -4.24
N ALA A 448 26.02 5.99 -4.96
CA ALA A 448 24.75 6.01 -5.69
C ALA A 448 24.65 4.87 -6.72
N GLU A 449 25.75 4.60 -7.44
CA GLU A 449 25.80 3.55 -8.47
C GLU A 449 25.58 2.15 -7.85
N GLU A 450 26.07 1.91 -6.61
CA GLU A 450 25.84 0.65 -5.91
C GLU A 450 24.36 0.49 -5.52
N VAL A 451 23.70 1.56 -5.07
CA VAL A 451 22.25 1.56 -4.81
C VAL A 451 21.47 1.26 -6.09
N GLU A 452 21.73 2.02 -7.15
CA GLU A 452 21.04 1.86 -8.45
C GLU A 452 21.21 0.45 -9.04
N MET A 453 22.38 -0.16 -8.88
CA MET A 453 22.64 -1.51 -9.36
C MET A 453 21.73 -2.54 -8.67
N VAL A 454 21.43 -2.34 -7.39
CA VAL A 454 20.52 -3.21 -6.64
C VAL A 454 19.07 -2.90 -6.97
N ALA A 455 18.68 -1.63 -7.06
CA ALA A 455 17.32 -1.20 -7.42
C ALA A 455 16.89 -1.70 -8.80
N LYS A 456 17.79 -1.69 -9.80
CA LYS A 456 17.53 -2.24 -11.15
C LYS A 456 17.11 -3.72 -11.14
N LYS A 457 17.56 -4.50 -10.14
CA LYS A 457 17.12 -5.90 -10.00
C LYS A 457 15.66 -6.01 -9.58
N ASN A 458 15.14 -5.02 -8.86
CA ASN A 458 13.73 -4.91 -8.56
C ASN A 458 12.92 -4.64 -9.83
N ASP A 459 13.36 -3.71 -10.69
CA ASP A 459 12.70 -3.40 -11.96
C ASP A 459 12.71 -4.62 -12.91
N GLU A 460 13.84 -5.32 -13.02
CA GLU A 460 13.96 -6.56 -13.79
C GLU A 460 12.99 -7.63 -13.28
N MET A 461 12.75 -7.70 -11.99
CA MET A 461 11.83 -8.65 -11.37
C MET A 461 10.37 -8.34 -11.73
N PHE A 462 9.94 -7.08 -11.64
CA PHE A 462 8.61 -6.69 -12.09
C PHE A 462 8.41 -6.98 -13.59
N ALA A 463 9.37 -6.60 -14.42
CA ALA A 463 9.32 -6.88 -15.86
C ALA A 463 9.27 -8.39 -16.20
N LYS A 464 9.90 -9.22 -15.37
CA LYS A 464 9.91 -10.68 -15.54
C LYS A 464 8.57 -11.32 -15.19
N TYR A 465 7.94 -10.89 -14.12
CA TYR A 465 6.75 -11.56 -13.58
C TYR A 465 5.43 -11.01 -14.09
N PHE A 466 5.40 -9.77 -14.57
CA PHE A 466 4.18 -9.12 -15.03
C PHE A 466 4.26 -8.82 -16.53
N VAL A 467 3.38 -9.42 -17.32
CA VAL A 467 3.16 -9.09 -18.73
C VAL A 467 1.94 -8.19 -18.81
N ARG A 468 2.13 -6.99 -19.36
CA ARG A 468 1.05 -6.00 -19.57
C ARG A 468 0.50 -6.04 -20.99
#